data_16d1dbf62391f928ca38cec6cfccbbd2
#
_entry.id   16d1dbf62391f928ca38cec6cfccbbd2
#
_cell.length_a   1.000
_cell.length_b   1.000
_cell.length_c   1.000
_cell.angle_alpha   90.00
_cell.angle_beta   90.00
_cell.angle_gamma   90.00
#
_symmetry.space_group_name_H-M   'P 1'
#
loop_
_entity.id
_entity.type
_entity.pdbx_description
1 polymer ?
#
loop_
_entity_poly.entity_id
_entity_poly.type
_entity_poly.pdbx_seq_one_letter_code
_entity_poly.pdbx_strand_id
1 'polypeptide(L)'
;MKRLLSILLMIVLLVGAIPALAETTDGSVDLLRIGTTRSLDGSYTVMTEGGAFGKLNYNATVLAPFTVVDSHGVVQPFFMTGWELSDDLNTMTATFATDQGITWHDGEPVTMDDVLFTFNYMISRSSGYMPGLVSVEKVDDTTAILHFKDGKAFSALNAMANFTEVKPEHIWSKVEGEYSEYQGEDARIGCGPYRLADVDEDAQILTYEAVCDTYLGRPVTVRAFTVKCYDSADALVMALRSGEVDAMYNYSNSLDPTMAASVTGVENLDPGMSDNTGNYQIVFGFNKQPTDDLAFRKAVRAALDYELLRSSVGGENGEIPGTGIIAPPNKGFDASLPKLAQDVDEANRLLDEAGYADVNGDGWRELPDGSEMNVLITPQYNQTRAALYLRIAEIMSSNLADVGINTTLDEESVRNSDYANEFRKSGQYELYIGYCSPGVALYDTAFMYIGVNPNNPWGTCSLPEFEAAYEAKQSAGSYEAYNAAVAELQHIADEQVVGLAVCWDKAYFPYRTDKFEGWTNYPAWGVINWETWFTLHTK
;
A
#
# COMPACT_ATOMS: atom_id res chain seq x y z
N MET A 1 56.99 4.20 -44.97
CA MET A 1 56.45 2.81 -44.85
C MET A 1 56.32 2.43 -43.41
N LYS A 2 55.14 2.53 -42.84
CA LYS A 2 54.69 1.78 -41.65
C LYS A 2 53.16 1.85 -41.65
N ARG A 3 52.54 0.71 -41.88
CA ARG A 3 51.08 0.53 -41.94
C ARG A 3 50.55 0.59 -40.51
N LEU A 4 49.62 1.49 -40.24
CA LEU A 4 48.75 1.46 -39.05
C LEU A 4 47.60 0.50 -39.35
N LEU A 5 47.51 -0.57 -38.58
CA LEU A 5 46.41 -1.52 -38.53
C LEU A 5 45.36 -0.93 -37.58
N SER A 6 44.21 -0.54 -38.12
CA SER A 6 43.04 -0.18 -37.34
C SER A 6 42.33 -1.48 -36.94
N ILE A 7 42.34 -1.81 -35.66
CA ILE A 7 41.53 -2.89 -35.06
C ILE A 7 40.15 -2.32 -34.82
N LEU A 8 39.17 -2.72 -35.63
CA LEU A 8 37.74 -2.48 -35.40
C LEU A 8 37.27 -3.51 -34.38
N LEU A 9 37.02 -3.05 -33.16
CA LEU A 9 36.44 -3.87 -32.10
C LEU A 9 34.95 -4.03 -32.40
N MET A 10 34.55 -5.17 -32.94
CA MET A 10 33.15 -5.55 -33.11
C MET A 10 32.65 -6.04 -31.75
N ILE A 11 31.89 -5.20 -31.04
CA ILE A 11 31.12 -5.63 -29.87
C ILE A 11 29.93 -6.43 -30.39
N VAL A 12 30.04 -7.75 -30.34
CA VAL A 12 28.90 -8.65 -30.53
C VAL A 12 28.10 -8.63 -29.23
N LEU A 13 27.02 -7.88 -29.24
CA LEU A 13 25.96 -8.02 -28.24
C LEU A 13 25.40 -9.45 -28.37
N LEU A 14 25.79 -10.32 -27.46
CA LEU A 14 25.07 -11.56 -27.18
C LEU A 14 23.75 -11.20 -26.53
N VAL A 15 22.76 -10.84 -27.33
CA VAL A 15 21.36 -10.94 -26.94
C VAL A 15 21.10 -12.44 -26.84
N GLY A 16 20.98 -12.95 -25.63
CA GLY A 16 20.51 -14.31 -25.38
C GLY A 16 19.23 -14.51 -26.20
N ALA A 17 19.24 -15.50 -27.09
CA ALA A 17 18.10 -15.82 -27.93
C ALA A 17 16.95 -16.27 -27.02
N ILE A 18 16.04 -15.34 -26.70
CA ILE A 18 14.68 -15.70 -26.33
C ILE A 18 14.14 -16.49 -27.55
N PRO A 19 13.65 -17.73 -27.39
CA PRO A 19 13.04 -18.44 -28.48
C PRO A 19 11.99 -17.53 -29.11
N ALA A 20 12.05 -17.32 -30.41
CA ALA A 20 11.06 -16.53 -31.12
C ALA A 20 9.70 -17.20 -30.89
N LEU A 21 8.89 -16.61 -30.01
CA LEU A 21 7.48 -16.92 -29.91
C LEU A 21 6.87 -16.66 -31.29
N ALA A 22 6.12 -17.62 -31.79
CA ALA A 22 5.41 -17.48 -33.06
C ALA A 22 4.50 -16.23 -32.95
N GLU A 23 4.53 -15.37 -33.99
CA GLU A 23 3.61 -14.23 -34.09
C GLU A 23 2.17 -14.74 -33.87
N THR A 24 1.56 -14.39 -32.73
CA THR A 24 0.19 -14.72 -32.45
C THR A 24 -0.69 -13.71 -33.16
N THR A 25 -1.55 -14.18 -34.06
CA THR A 25 -2.46 -13.34 -34.87
C THR A 25 -3.72 -12.92 -34.12
N ASP A 26 -3.76 -13.11 -32.80
CA ASP A 26 -4.95 -12.94 -31.96
C ASP A 26 -4.98 -11.64 -31.14
N GLY A 27 -3.99 -10.73 -31.30
CA GLY A 27 -3.87 -9.50 -30.53
C GLY A 27 -3.18 -9.66 -29.17
N SER A 28 -2.66 -10.84 -28.84
CA SER A 28 -1.93 -11.05 -27.59
C SER A 28 -0.62 -10.26 -27.54
N VAL A 29 -0.14 -9.99 -26.31
CA VAL A 29 1.11 -9.28 -26.03
C VAL A 29 2.22 -10.29 -25.82
N ASP A 30 3.18 -10.36 -26.75
CA ASP A 30 4.30 -11.28 -26.64
C ASP A 30 5.20 -10.98 -25.44
N LEU A 31 5.50 -9.70 -25.21
CA LEU A 31 6.34 -9.25 -24.10
C LEU A 31 5.89 -7.87 -23.59
N LEU A 32 5.51 -7.81 -22.32
CA LEU A 32 5.27 -6.58 -21.58
C LEU A 32 6.51 -6.25 -20.71
N ARG A 33 7.03 -5.02 -20.80
CA ARG A 33 8.20 -4.59 -20.05
C ARG A 33 7.78 -3.62 -18.94
N ILE A 34 7.97 -4.03 -17.70
CA ILE A 34 7.59 -3.28 -16.51
C ILE A 34 8.85 -2.72 -15.85
N GLY A 35 8.79 -1.45 -15.44
CA GLY A 35 9.83 -0.82 -14.64
C GLY A 35 9.37 -0.61 -13.20
N THR A 36 10.29 -0.79 -12.25
CA THR A 36 10.04 -0.57 -10.81
C THR A 36 11.25 0.08 -10.15
N THR A 37 11.03 0.79 -9.03
CA THR A 37 12.12 1.23 -8.13
C THR A 37 12.26 0.33 -6.89
N ARG A 38 11.51 -0.80 -6.85
CA ARG A 38 11.68 -1.81 -5.81
C ARG A 38 12.87 -2.68 -6.15
N SER A 39 13.72 -2.94 -5.14
CA SER A 39 14.90 -3.79 -5.31
C SER A 39 14.52 -5.25 -5.52
N LEU A 40 15.40 -5.99 -6.18
CA LEU A 40 15.52 -7.42 -5.99
C LEU A 40 16.23 -7.63 -4.66
N ASP A 41 15.51 -8.18 -3.68
CA ASP A 41 16.04 -8.42 -2.32
C ASP A 41 16.67 -9.81 -2.14
N GLY A 42 16.84 -10.55 -3.25
CA GLY A 42 17.38 -11.91 -3.26
C GLY A 42 16.42 -12.96 -2.74
N SER A 43 15.20 -12.57 -2.33
CA SER A 43 14.18 -13.51 -1.87
C SER A 43 13.12 -13.72 -2.94
N TYR A 44 13.07 -14.95 -3.47
CA TYR A 44 12.13 -15.34 -4.53
C TYR A 44 11.19 -16.46 -4.06
N THR A 45 10.99 -16.57 -2.75
CA THR A 45 10.01 -17.49 -2.18
C THR A 45 8.60 -16.94 -2.28
N VAL A 46 7.63 -17.78 -2.59
CA VAL A 46 6.20 -17.39 -2.60
C VAL A 46 5.63 -17.06 -1.22
N MET A 47 6.46 -17.19 -0.17
CA MET A 47 6.11 -16.78 1.20
C MET A 47 6.65 -15.40 1.57
N THR A 48 7.42 -14.74 0.68
CA THR A 48 7.87 -13.36 0.93
C THR A 48 6.79 -12.36 0.52
N GLU A 49 6.69 -11.29 1.30
CA GLU A 49 5.90 -10.11 0.98
C GLU A 49 6.78 -8.91 0.58
N GLY A 50 8.10 -9.10 0.60
CA GLY A 50 9.09 -8.07 0.29
C GLY A 50 9.48 -7.98 -1.18
N GLY A 51 10.33 -6.99 -1.51
CA GLY A 51 10.94 -6.84 -2.82
C GLY A 51 10.00 -6.63 -3.99
N ALA A 52 10.56 -6.71 -5.20
CA ALA A 52 9.77 -6.64 -6.43
C ALA A 52 8.95 -7.92 -6.65
N PHE A 53 9.54 -9.09 -6.36
CA PHE A 53 8.88 -10.38 -6.55
C PHE A 53 7.65 -10.54 -5.65
N GLY A 54 7.81 -10.38 -4.32
CA GLY A 54 6.71 -10.58 -3.38
C GLY A 54 5.54 -9.63 -3.60
N LYS A 55 5.83 -8.35 -3.88
CA LYS A 55 4.75 -7.37 -4.13
C LYS A 55 4.00 -7.60 -5.44
N LEU A 56 4.64 -8.18 -6.45
CA LEU A 56 3.98 -8.47 -7.71
C LEU A 56 2.98 -9.63 -7.60
N ASN A 57 3.19 -10.56 -6.65
CA ASN A 57 2.29 -11.70 -6.46
C ASN A 57 0.85 -11.29 -6.09
N TYR A 58 0.66 -10.13 -5.44
CA TYR A 58 -0.67 -9.57 -5.18
C TYR A 58 -1.51 -9.26 -6.43
N ASN A 59 -0.89 -9.34 -7.61
CA ASN A 59 -1.57 -9.12 -8.89
C ASN A 59 -1.86 -10.43 -9.65
N ALA A 60 -2.04 -11.54 -8.95
CA ALA A 60 -2.36 -12.85 -9.55
C ALA A 60 -1.34 -13.29 -10.62
N THR A 61 -0.05 -13.23 -10.30
CA THR A 61 1.03 -13.66 -11.20
C THR A 61 1.46 -15.10 -10.96
N VAL A 62 2.41 -15.33 -10.06
CA VAL A 62 2.91 -16.67 -9.71
C VAL A 62 1.93 -17.40 -8.80
N LEU A 63 1.21 -16.68 -7.96
CA LEU A 63 0.20 -17.21 -7.05
C LEU A 63 -1.21 -16.84 -7.49
N ALA A 64 -2.20 -17.64 -7.07
CA ALA A 64 -3.61 -17.36 -7.25
C ALA A 64 -4.20 -16.80 -5.95
N PRO A 65 -4.63 -15.53 -5.92
CA PRO A 65 -5.36 -14.99 -4.77
C PRO A 65 -6.72 -15.67 -4.64
N PHE A 66 -7.21 -15.82 -3.41
CA PHE A 66 -8.56 -16.36 -3.20
C PHE A 66 -9.61 -15.43 -3.80
N THR A 67 -9.49 -14.14 -3.53
CA THR A 67 -10.36 -13.10 -4.10
C THR A 67 -9.50 -11.92 -4.57
N VAL A 68 -10.05 -11.14 -5.48
CA VAL A 68 -9.45 -9.90 -5.98
C VAL A 68 -10.42 -8.74 -5.77
N VAL A 69 -9.97 -7.51 -5.97
CA VAL A 69 -10.87 -6.35 -6.03
C VAL A 69 -10.93 -5.81 -7.45
N ASP A 70 -12.09 -5.26 -7.82
CA ASP A 70 -12.24 -4.49 -9.04
C ASP A 70 -11.77 -3.02 -8.86
N SER A 71 -11.82 -2.24 -9.92
CA SER A 71 -11.41 -0.82 -9.90
C SER A 71 -12.26 0.08 -8.98
N HIS A 72 -13.40 -0.43 -8.45
CA HIS A 72 -14.27 0.24 -7.49
C HIS A 72 -14.04 -0.24 -6.05
N GLY A 73 -13.04 -1.11 -5.82
CA GLY A 73 -12.75 -1.69 -4.52
C GLY A 73 -13.81 -2.69 -4.04
N VAL A 74 -14.52 -3.34 -4.96
CA VAL A 74 -15.50 -4.41 -4.62
C VAL A 74 -14.82 -5.76 -4.79
N VAL A 75 -14.96 -6.62 -3.77
CA VAL A 75 -14.39 -7.97 -3.77
C VAL A 75 -15.05 -8.83 -4.85
N GLN A 76 -14.22 -9.46 -5.66
CA GLN A 76 -14.60 -10.33 -6.76
C GLN A 76 -14.05 -11.75 -6.54
N PRO A 77 -14.77 -12.80 -6.99
CA PRO A 77 -14.24 -14.16 -6.99
C PRO A 77 -13.00 -14.29 -7.87
N PHE A 78 -12.03 -15.12 -7.40
CA PHE A 78 -10.90 -15.53 -8.22
C PHE A 78 -10.64 -17.04 -8.03
N PHE A 79 -9.70 -17.46 -7.17
CA PHE A 79 -9.53 -18.89 -6.84
C PHE A 79 -10.65 -19.38 -5.91
N MET A 80 -11.12 -18.54 -4.99
CA MET A 80 -12.39 -18.72 -4.28
C MET A 80 -13.51 -18.25 -5.20
N THR A 81 -14.31 -19.21 -5.70
CA THR A 81 -15.31 -19.00 -6.75
C THR A 81 -16.65 -18.50 -6.22
N GLY A 82 -16.89 -18.64 -4.92
CA GLY A 82 -18.10 -18.16 -4.26
C GLY A 82 -18.02 -18.30 -2.75
N TRP A 83 -18.91 -17.59 -2.06
CA TRP A 83 -19.02 -17.64 -0.59
C TRP A 83 -20.42 -17.27 -0.11
N GLU A 84 -20.77 -17.77 1.07
CA GLU A 84 -21.96 -17.40 1.84
C GLU A 84 -21.55 -17.09 3.28
N LEU A 85 -22.03 -15.97 3.83
CA LEU A 85 -21.81 -15.59 5.21
C LEU A 85 -23.03 -15.98 6.06
N SER A 86 -22.79 -16.49 7.27
CA SER A 86 -23.87 -16.70 8.24
C SER A 86 -24.44 -15.36 8.75
N ASP A 87 -25.68 -15.37 9.22
CA ASP A 87 -26.36 -14.18 9.74
C ASP A 87 -25.61 -13.53 10.95
N ASP A 88 -24.93 -14.36 11.75
CA ASP A 88 -24.11 -13.90 12.87
C ASP A 88 -22.67 -13.56 12.50
N LEU A 89 -22.31 -13.69 11.21
CA LEU A 89 -20.99 -13.43 10.65
C LEU A 89 -19.84 -14.23 11.29
N ASN A 90 -20.17 -15.35 11.96
CA ASN A 90 -19.17 -16.23 12.57
C ASN A 90 -18.73 -17.36 11.64
N THR A 91 -19.38 -17.55 10.49
CA THR A 91 -18.95 -18.52 9.48
C THR A 91 -19.01 -17.95 8.08
N MET A 92 -18.11 -18.46 7.23
CA MET A 92 -18.10 -18.28 5.79
C MET A 92 -18.01 -19.65 5.15
N THR A 93 -19.06 -20.07 4.43
CA THR A 93 -19.00 -21.24 3.55
C THR A 93 -18.44 -20.80 2.21
N ALA A 94 -17.29 -21.33 1.80
CA ALA A 94 -16.58 -20.89 0.61
C ALA A 94 -16.33 -22.06 -0.35
N THR A 95 -16.47 -21.80 -1.66
CA THR A 95 -16.15 -22.74 -2.74
C THR A 95 -14.87 -22.31 -3.46
N PHE A 96 -14.06 -23.28 -3.88
CA PHE A 96 -12.74 -23.07 -4.46
C PHE A 96 -12.59 -23.79 -5.80
N ALA A 97 -11.71 -23.31 -6.66
CA ALA A 97 -11.48 -23.81 -8.01
C ALA A 97 -10.62 -25.10 -8.06
N THR A 98 -10.69 -25.94 -7.04
CA THR A 98 -9.89 -27.17 -6.91
C THR A 98 -10.28 -28.29 -7.87
N ASP A 99 -11.46 -28.19 -8.51
CA ASP A 99 -11.95 -29.11 -9.54
C ASP A 99 -11.75 -28.60 -10.99
N GLN A 100 -11.13 -27.43 -11.17
CA GLN A 100 -10.96 -26.82 -12.48
C GLN A 100 -9.66 -27.22 -13.21
N GLY A 101 -8.96 -28.23 -12.72
CA GLY A 101 -7.76 -28.76 -13.36
C GLY A 101 -6.54 -27.86 -13.25
N ILE A 102 -6.51 -26.97 -12.27
CA ILE A 102 -5.34 -26.12 -11.98
C ILE A 102 -4.25 -27.00 -11.36
N THR A 103 -3.01 -26.79 -11.83
CA THR A 103 -1.84 -27.46 -11.29
C THR A 103 -0.85 -26.45 -10.73
N TRP A 104 -0.07 -26.86 -9.77
CA TRP A 104 1.16 -26.19 -9.38
C TRP A 104 2.15 -26.21 -10.56
N HIS A 105 3.11 -25.30 -10.58
CA HIS A 105 4.07 -25.19 -11.69
C HIS A 105 5.04 -26.39 -11.80
N ASP A 106 5.05 -27.28 -10.81
CA ASP A 106 5.75 -28.58 -10.85
C ASP A 106 4.89 -29.74 -11.36
N GLY A 107 3.61 -29.46 -11.65
CA GLY A 107 2.67 -30.40 -12.25
C GLY A 107 1.74 -31.12 -11.25
N GLU A 108 1.95 -30.96 -9.93
CA GLU A 108 1.04 -31.49 -8.92
C GLU A 108 -0.33 -30.75 -8.98
N PRO A 109 -1.46 -31.44 -8.76
CA PRO A 109 -2.78 -30.81 -8.78
C PRO A 109 -2.96 -29.88 -7.56
N VAL A 110 -3.64 -28.75 -7.76
CA VAL A 110 -4.10 -27.92 -6.64
C VAL A 110 -5.34 -28.56 -6.02
N THR A 111 -5.31 -28.76 -4.72
CA THR A 111 -6.34 -29.51 -3.99
C THR A 111 -6.91 -28.72 -2.81
N MET A 112 -7.95 -29.26 -2.18
CA MET A 112 -8.50 -28.68 -0.94
C MET A 112 -7.49 -28.73 0.22
N ASP A 113 -6.53 -29.66 0.20
CA ASP A 113 -5.50 -29.74 1.26
C ASP A 113 -4.58 -28.52 1.22
N ASP A 114 -4.29 -27.95 0.03
CA ASP A 114 -3.56 -26.69 -0.13
C ASP A 114 -4.35 -25.50 0.45
N VAL A 115 -5.68 -25.49 0.24
CA VAL A 115 -6.56 -24.46 0.81
C VAL A 115 -6.58 -24.53 2.33
N LEU A 116 -6.74 -25.73 2.89
CA LEU A 116 -6.72 -25.94 4.34
C LEU A 116 -5.38 -25.59 4.95
N PHE A 117 -4.29 -25.99 4.30
CA PHE A 117 -2.93 -25.62 4.70
C PHE A 117 -2.77 -24.11 4.78
N THR A 118 -3.19 -23.38 3.74
CA THR A 118 -3.09 -21.93 3.66
C THR A 118 -3.82 -21.26 4.82
N PHE A 119 -5.09 -21.60 5.06
CA PHE A 119 -5.84 -20.98 6.16
C PHE A 119 -5.29 -21.36 7.54
N ASN A 120 -4.85 -22.60 7.75
CA ASN A 120 -4.19 -23.00 8.99
C ASN A 120 -2.87 -22.25 9.23
N TYR A 121 -2.09 -22.02 8.16
CA TYR A 121 -0.89 -21.18 8.25
C TYR A 121 -1.25 -19.76 8.66
N MET A 122 -2.29 -19.15 8.08
CA MET A 122 -2.75 -17.81 8.46
C MET A 122 -3.22 -17.74 9.92
N ILE A 123 -3.93 -18.77 10.40
CA ILE A 123 -4.35 -18.90 11.81
C ILE A 123 -3.11 -18.91 12.71
N SER A 124 -2.10 -19.74 12.39
CA SER A 124 -0.87 -19.87 13.19
C SER A 124 -0.09 -18.55 13.31
N ARG A 125 -0.18 -17.70 12.27
CA ARG A 125 0.49 -16.39 12.22
C ARG A 125 -0.38 -15.24 12.75
N SER A 126 -1.62 -15.50 13.14
CA SER A 126 -2.60 -14.46 13.50
C SER A 126 -2.69 -13.36 12.44
N SER A 127 -2.80 -13.75 11.17
CA SER A 127 -2.72 -12.86 10.02
C SER A 127 -3.75 -11.74 10.06
N GLY A 128 -3.31 -10.50 9.88
CA GLY A 128 -4.18 -9.33 9.77
C GLY A 128 -5.08 -9.34 8.54
N TYR A 129 -4.76 -10.15 7.53
CA TYR A 129 -5.61 -10.34 6.35
C TYR A 129 -6.77 -11.33 6.57
N MET A 130 -6.80 -12.02 7.71
CA MET A 130 -7.90 -12.90 8.12
C MET A 130 -8.32 -12.62 9.57
N PRO A 131 -8.81 -11.40 9.86
CA PRO A 131 -9.16 -11.03 11.22
C PRO A 131 -10.25 -11.96 11.77
N GLY A 132 -10.01 -12.47 12.96
CA GLY A 132 -10.98 -13.32 13.66
C GLY A 132 -11.06 -14.77 13.20
N LEU A 133 -10.33 -15.21 12.17
CA LEU A 133 -10.32 -16.61 11.75
C LEU A 133 -9.74 -17.50 12.85
N VAL A 134 -10.48 -18.57 13.23
CA VAL A 134 -10.09 -19.48 14.31
C VAL A 134 -9.94 -20.94 13.85
N SER A 135 -10.67 -21.36 12.83
CA SER A 135 -10.52 -22.69 12.24
C SER A 135 -11.08 -22.76 10.83
N VAL A 136 -10.66 -23.76 10.07
CA VAL A 136 -11.20 -24.12 8.76
C VAL A 136 -11.58 -25.60 8.75
N GLU A 137 -12.73 -25.94 8.18
CA GLU A 137 -13.29 -27.28 8.10
C GLU A 137 -13.56 -27.66 6.64
N LYS A 138 -13.02 -28.78 6.19
CA LYS A 138 -13.31 -29.36 4.87
C LYS A 138 -14.72 -29.92 4.85
N VAL A 139 -15.56 -29.49 3.91
CA VAL A 139 -16.88 -30.09 3.63
C VAL A 139 -16.77 -31.15 2.55
N ASP A 140 -16.12 -30.80 1.44
CA ASP A 140 -15.84 -31.70 0.32
C ASP A 140 -14.58 -31.23 -0.44
N ASP A 141 -14.34 -31.74 -1.65
CA ASP A 141 -13.13 -31.42 -2.41
C ASP A 141 -13.11 -30.01 -3.03
N THR A 142 -14.23 -29.28 -2.96
CA THR A 142 -14.36 -27.91 -3.47
C THR A 142 -14.83 -26.91 -2.42
N THR A 143 -15.30 -27.37 -1.27
CA THR A 143 -15.99 -26.51 -0.28
C THR A 143 -15.35 -26.63 1.09
N ALA A 144 -15.14 -25.50 1.76
CA ALA A 144 -14.75 -25.42 3.16
C ALA A 144 -15.60 -24.41 3.92
N ILE A 145 -15.71 -24.60 5.26
CA ILE A 145 -16.29 -23.64 6.18
C ILE A 145 -15.16 -23.01 6.99
N LEU A 146 -15.07 -21.68 6.92
CA LEU A 146 -14.17 -20.87 7.72
C LEU A 146 -14.93 -20.37 8.94
N HIS A 147 -14.39 -20.57 10.14
CA HIS A 147 -15.00 -20.16 11.40
C HIS A 147 -14.29 -18.94 11.96
N PHE A 148 -15.07 -17.93 12.31
CA PHE A 148 -14.57 -16.65 12.82
C PHE A 148 -15.10 -16.42 14.23
N LYS A 149 -14.41 -15.61 15.01
CA LYS A 149 -14.88 -15.04 16.26
C LYS A 149 -15.36 -13.60 16.03
N ASP A 150 -16.20 -13.12 16.92
CA ASP A 150 -16.61 -11.72 17.02
C ASP A 150 -17.26 -11.16 15.74
N GLY A 151 -17.95 -12.01 14.95
CA GLY A 151 -18.69 -11.59 13.75
C GLY A 151 -17.80 -11.06 12.62
N LYS A 152 -16.56 -11.55 12.47
CA LYS A 152 -15.57 -10.93 11.57
C LYS A 152 -15.49 -11.50 10.16
N ALA A 153 -16.39 -12.39 9.76
CA ALA A 153 -16.34 -13.02 8.43
C ALA A 153 -16.40 -12.01 7.27
N PHE A 154 -17.23 -10.97 7.38
CA PHE A 154 -17.32 -9.92 6.35
C PHE A 154 -16.03 -9.07 6.29
N SER A 155 -15.49 -8.67 7.43
CA SER A 155 -14.22 -7.95 7.50
C SER A 155 -13.06 -8.79 6.95
N ALA A 156 -13.01 -10.08 7.27
CA ALA A 156 -11.99 -11.00 6.77
C ALA A 156 -12.07 -11.16 5.25
N LEU A 157 -13.28 -11.33 4.69
CA LEU A 157 -13.49 -11.40 3.23
C LEU A 157 -12.90 -10.16 2.51
N ASN A 158 -13.08 -8.98 3.07
CA ASN A 158 -12.57 -7.76 2.47
C ASN A 158 -11.07 -7.54 2.72
N ALA A 159 -10.56 -7.94 3.89
CA ALA A 159 -9.14 -7.80 4.23
C ALA A 159 -8.24 -8.77 3.44
N MET A 160 -8.73 -9.97 3.12
CA MET A 160 -7.98 -10.97 2.36
C MET A 160 -7.80 -10.63 0.87
N ALA A 161 -8.66 -9.77 0.32
CA ALA A 161 -8.72 -9.51 -1.11
C ALA A 161 -7.37 -9.02 -1.67
N ASN A 162 -6.84 -9.66 -2.67
CA ASN A 162 -5.51 -9.52 -3.28
C ASN A 162 -4.32 -9.95 -2.38
N PHE A 163 -4.52 -10.14 -1.07
CA PHE A 163 -3.42 -10.35 -0.12
C PHE A 163 -3.32 -11.78 0.41
N THR A 164 -4.24 -12.64 0.01
CA THR A 164 -4.25 -14.04 0.44
C THR A 164 -4.33 -14.96 -0.76
N GLU A 165 -3.25 -15.68 -1.01
CA GLU A 165 -3.11 -16.60 -2.12
C GLU A 165 -2.96 -18.03 -1.62
N VAL A 166 -3.46 -19.01 -2.40
CA VAL A 166 -3.28 -20.43 -2.08
C VAL A 166 -1.81 -20.83 -2.12
N LYS A 167 -1.36 -21.64 -1.17
CA LYS A 167 0.03 -22.08 -0.98
C LYS A 167 0.14 -23.61 -1.12
N PRO A 168 1.24 -24.14 -1.75
CA PRO A 168 1.41 -25.57 -1.98
C PRO A 168 1.74 -26.31 -0.68
N GLU A 169 0.78 -27.10 -0.17
CA GLU A 169 0.93 -27.92 1.03
C GLU A 169 2.06 -28.91 0.88
N HIS A 170 2.15 -29.59 -0.27
CA HIS A 170 3.15 -30.64 -0.55
C HIS A 170 4.61 -30.16 -0.48
N ILE A 171 4.86 -28.85 -0.56
CA ILE A 171 6.17 -28.21 -0.37
C ILE A 171 6.30 -27.71 1.07
N TRP A 172 5.41 -26.81 1.48
CA TRP A 172 5.59 -26.03 2.71
C TRP A 172 5.34 -26.83 3.99
N SER A 173 4.57 -27.90 3.94
CA SER A 173 4.42 -28.82 5.08
C SER A 173 5.72 -29.52 5.50
N LYS A 174 6.72 -29.55 4.61
CA LYS A 174 8.03 -30.20 4.83
C LYS A 174 9.13 -29.21 5.24
N VAL A 175 8.86 -27.92 5.14
CA VAL A 175 9.85 -26.89 5.48
C VAL A 175 9.89 -26.68 6.99
N GLU A 176 11.06 -26.80 7.59
CA GLU A 176 11.29 -26.51 9.00
C GLU A 176 11.78 -25.07 9.18
N GLY A 177 11.28 -24.37 10.19
CA GLY A 177 11.67 -22.98 10.51
C GLY A 177 10.78 -21.94 9.86
N GLU A 178 11.32 -20.73 9.67
CA GLU A 178 10.58 -19.60 9.08
C GLU A 178 10.50 -19.76 7.55
N TYR A 179 9.29 -19.83 7.02
CA TYR A 179 9.04 -20.05 5.59
C TYR A 179 9.64 -18.96 4.69
N SER A 180 9.68 -17.70 5.15
CA SER A 180 10.27 -16.60 4.40
C SER A 180 11.80 -16.71 4.22
N GLU A 181 12.46 -17.54 5.01
CA GLU A 181 13.91 -17.80 4.94
C GLU A 181 14.25 -18.99 4.02
N TYR A 182 13.25 -19.79 3.63
CA TYR A 182 13.47 -20.94 2.75
C TYR A 182 13.71 -20.48 1.31
N GLN A 183 14.85 -20.90 0.73
CA GLN A 183 15.33 -20.52 -0.61
C GLN A 183 15.59 -21.76 -1.50
N GLY A 184 14.87 -22.87 -1.29
CA GLY A 184 14.91 -24.04 -2.18
C GLY A 184 14.48 -23.69 -3.61
N GLU A 185 14.84 -24.53 -4.58
CA GLU A 185 14.41 -24.32 -5.98
C GLU A 185 12.88 -24.36 -6.12
N ASP A 186 12.20 -25.10 -5.24
CA ASP A 186 10.75 -25.24 -5.15
C ASP A 186 10.08 -24.07 -4.38
N ALA A 187 10.85 -23.20 -3.72
CA ALA A 187 10.33 -22.05 -2.98
C ALA A 187 9.52 -21.07 -3.84
N ARG A 188 9.72 -21.06 -5.16
CA ARG A 188 9.05 -20.19 -6.12
C ARG A 188 7.88 -20.85 -6.87
N ILE A 189 7.55 -22.09 -6.55
CA ILE A 189 6.44 -22.81 -7.19
C ILE A 189 5.12 -22.19 -6.73
N GLY A 190 4.33 -21.77 -7.71
CA GLY A 190 2.98 -21.26 -7.56
C GLY A 190 2.00 -22.00 -8.44
N CYS A 191 0.75 -21.56 -8.47
CA CYS A 191 -0.31 -22.08 -9.35
C CYS A 191 -1.00 -20.98 -10.15
N GLY A 192 -0.47 -19.76 -10.15
CA GLY A 192 -0.99 -18.65 -10.94
C GLY A 192 -0.71 -18.78 -12.44
N PRO A 193 -1.21 -17.85 -13.25
CA PRO A 193 -1.05 -17.89 -14.71
C PRO A 193 0.39 -17.72 -15.21
N TYR A 194 1.33 -17.32 -14.33
CA TYR A 194 2.73 -17.11 -14.70
C TYR A 194 3.67 -17.82 -13.73
N ARG A 195 4.83 -18.22 -14.26
CA ARG A 195 5.97 -18.67 -13.46
C ARG A 195 7.10 -17.64 -13.55
N LEU A 196 7.92 -17.53 -12.50
CA LEU A 196 9.21 -16.85 -12.57
C LEU A 196 10.17 -17.75 -13.36
N ALA A 197 10.49 -17.35 -14.60
CA ALA A 197 11.29 -18.13 -15.53
C ALA A 197 12.80 -17.87 -15.37
N ASP A 198 13.19 -16.61 -15.09
CA ASP A 198 14.59 -16.22 -14.95
C ASP A 198 14.76 -15.04 -13.97
N VAL A 199 15.93 -14.98 -13.35
CA VAL A 199 16.38 -13.89 -12.48
C VAL A 199 17.78 -13.49 -12.90
N ASP A 200 17.91 -12.30 -13.47
CA ASP A 200 19.21 -11.68 -13.78
C ASP A 200 19.51 -10.62 -12.70
N GLU A 201 20.29 -11.01 -11.70
CA GLU A 201 20.67 -10.13 -10.60
C GLU A 201 21.63 -9.02 -11.04
N ASP A 202 22.46 -9.26 -12.07
CA ASP A 202 23.40 -8.25 -12.57
C ASP A 202 22.65 -7.17 -13.38
N ALA A 203 21.68 -7.55 -14.20
CA ALA A 203 20.83 -6.63 -14.94
C ALA A 203 19.65 -6.10 -14.12
N GLN A 204 19.40 -6.66 -12.93
CA GLN A 204 18.27 -6.34 -12.05
C GLN A 204 16.92 -6.59 -12.74
N ILE A 205 16.76 -7.76 -13.39
CA ILE A 205 15.58 -8.14 -14.17
C ILE A 205 14.99 -9.46 -13.68
N LEU A 206 13.67 -9.48 -13.45
CA LEU A 206 12.86 -10.68 -13.31
C LEU A 206 12.14 -10.95 -14.63
N THR A 207 12.13 -12.20 -15.09
CA THR A 207 11.41 -12.63 -16.30
C THR A 207 10.33 -13.64 -15.93
N TYR A 208 9.11 -13.38 -16.41
CA TYR A 208 7.96 -14.22 -16.19
C TYR A 208 7.38 -14.71 -17.50
N GLU A 209 6.91 -15.96 -17.51
CA GLU A 209 6.29 -16.61 -18.67
C GLU A 209 4.90 -17.14 -18.30
N ALA A 210 3.94 -16.97 -19.19
CA ALA A 210 2.62 -17.58 -19.04
C ALA A 210 2.73 -19.11 -19.11
N VAL A 211 2.04 -19.81 -18.20
CA VAL A 211 2.04 -21.27 -18.13
C VAL A 211 0.82 -21.89 -18.82
N CYS A 212 -0.15 -21.06 -19.24
CA CYS A 212 -1.38 -21.51 -19.88
C CYS A 212 -1.96 -20.42 -20.80
N ASP A 213 -2.83 -20.82 -21.73
CA ASP A 213 -3.56 -19.90 -22.61
C ASP A 213 -4.83 -19.34 -21.97
N THR A 214 -5.37 -20.05 -20.98
CA THR A 214 -6.59 -19.68 -20.26
C THR A 214 -6.43 -20.06 -18.80
N TYR A 215 -6.75 -19.13 -17.90
CA TYR A 215 -6.69 -19.32 -16.46
C TYR A 215 -8.03 -18.97 -15.81
N LEU A 216 -8.63 -19.91 -15.07
CA LEU A 216 -9.96 -19.75 -14.45
C LEU A 216 -11.02 -19.20 -15.44
N GLY A 217 -11.01 -19.73 -16.66
CA GLY A 217 -11.95 -19.33 -17.73
C GLY A 217 -11.65 -17.98 -18.40
N ARG A 218 -10.54 -17.30 -18.04
CA ARG A 218 -10.09 -16.04 -18.63
C ARG A 218 -8.93 -16.27 -19.60
N PRO A 219 -8.92 -15.69 -20.81
CA PRO A 219 -7.77 -15.79 -21.71
C PRO A 219 -6.57 -15.04 -21.10
N VAL A 220 -5.39 -15.69 -21.09
CA VAL A 220 -4.13 -15.03 -20.70
C VAL A 220 -3.57 -14.33 -21.93
N THR A 221 -3.68 -13.01 -21.98
CA THR A 221 -3.35 -12.20 -23.17
C THR A 221 -1.90 -11.72 -23.22
N VAL A 222 -1.21 -11.67 -22.06
CA VAL A 222 0.22 -11.34 -21.97
C VAL A 222 1.02 -12.64 -21.90
N ARG A 223 1.85 -12.94 -22.90
CA ARG A 223 2.59 -14.21 -22.99
C ARG A 223 3.81 -14.26 -22.09
N ALA A 224 4.51 -13.13 -21.99
CA ALA A 224 5.64 -12.95 -21.10
C ALA A 224 5.70 -11.50 -20.60
N PHE A 225 6.31 -11.29 -19.44
CA PHE A 225 6.66 -9.96 -19.01
C PHE A 225 7.98 -9.95 -18.25
N THR A 226 8.65 -8.79 -18.27
CA THR A 226 9.85 -8.54 -17.48
C THR A 226 9.59 -7.43 -16.46
N VAL A 227 10.25 -7.52 -15.30
CA VAL A 227 10.27 -6.45 -14.30
C VAL A 227 11.71 -6.02 -14.09
N LYS A 228 12.06 -4.82 -14.54
CA LYS A 228 13.39 -4.23 -14.38
C LYS A 228 13.40 -3.24 -13.23
N CYS A 229 14.34 -3.42 -12.30
CA CYS A 229 14.53 -2.53 -11.16
C CYS A 229 15.47 -1.38 -11.53
N TYR A 230 15.11 -0.17 -11.13
CA TYR A 230 15.88 1.06 -11.33
C TYR A 230 16.25 1.67 -9.98
N ASP A 231 17.43 2.26 -9.89
CA ASP A 231 17.94 2.87 -8.66
C ASP A 231 17.20 4.15 -8.25
N SER A 232 16.45 4.76 -9.17
CA SER A 232 15.71 5.99 -8.91
C SER A 232 14.46 6.13 -9.77
N ALA A 233 13.53 6.96 -9.31
CA ALA A 233 12.34 7.33 -10.07
C ALA A 233 12.69 8.09 -11.37
N ASP A 234 13.74 8.92 -11.34
CA ASP A 234 14.21 9.63 -12.54
C ASP A 234 14.70 8.66 -13.63
N ALA A 235 15.48 7.64 -13.25
CA ALA A 235 15.94 6.62 -14.18
C ALA A 235 14.76 5.83 -14.77
N LEU A 236 13.77 5.47 -13.95
CA LEU A 236 12.55 4.80 -14.40
C LEU A 236 11.73 5.69 -15.36
N VAL A 237 11.56 6.98 -15.06
CA VAL A 237 10.86 7.92 -15.95
C VAL A 237 11.59 8.06 -17.29
N MET A 238 12.91 8.10 -17.29
CA MET A 238 13.70 8.12 -18.54
C MET A 238 13.52 6.85 -19.36
N ALA A 239 13.47 5.68 -18.72
CA ALA A 239 13.21 4.40 -19.38
C ALA A 239 11.79 4.33 -20.00
N LEU A 240 10.76 4.85 -19.33
CA LEU A 240 9.41 4.99 -19.88
C LEU A 240 9.41 5.92 -21.12
N ARG A 241 10.03 7.07 -21.01
CA ARG A 241 10.10 8.07 -22.11
C ARG A 241 10.85 7.55 -23.33
N SER A 242 11.91 6.78 -23.13
CA SER A 242 12.68 6.16 -24.23
C SER A 242 11.98 4.93 -24.83
N GLY A 243 10.98 4.38 -24.15
CA GLY A 243 10.32 3.13 -24.54
C GLY A 243 11.13 1.88 -24.20
N GLU A 244 12.06 1.96 -23.27
CA GLU A 244 12.77 0.80 -22.71
C GLU A 244 11.81 -0.07 -21.87
N VAL A 245 10.90 0.55 -21.11
CA VAL A 245 9.80 -0.11 -20.41
C VAL A 245 8.45 0.46 -20.86
N ASP A 246 7.39 -0.31 -20.67
CA ASP A 246 6.04 -0.01 -21.17
C ASP A 246 5.12 0.53 -20.06
N ALA A 247 5.36 0.14 -18.81
CA ALA A 247 4.58 0.61 -17.67
C ALA A 247 5.41 0.63 -16.39
N MET A 248 5.00 1.48 -15.44
CA MET A 248 5.54 1.51 -14.08
C MET A 248 4.72 0.61 -13.16
N TYR A 249 5.41 -0.13 -12.28
CA TYR A 249 4.84 -0.81 -11.14
C TYR A 249 5.67 -0.60 -9.88
N ASN A 250 5.06 -0.06 -8.83
CA ASN A 250 5.71 0.13 -7.53
C ASN A 250 4.81 -0.25 -6.35
N TYR A 251 3.90 -1.22 -6.56
CA TYR A 251 2.87 -1.54 -5.58
C TYR A 251 2.05 -0.25 -5.29
N SER A 252 1.73 0.08 -4.05
CA SER A 252 1.00 1.29 -3.67
C SER A 252 1.86 2.58 -3.65
N ASN A 253 3.12 2.55 -4.10
CA ASN A 253 4.00 3.72 -4.14
C ASN A 253 4.00 4.34 -5.53
N SER A 254 3.11 5.32 -5.75
CA SER A 254 3.08 6.11 -6.98
C SER A 254 4.35 6.94 -7.17
N LEU A 255 4.56 7.44 -8.38
CA LEU A 255 5.54 8.51 -8.63
C LEU A 255 5.21 9.72 -7.75
N ASP A 256 6.25 10.40 -7.24
CA ASP A 256 6.07 11.63 -6.45
C ASP A 256 5.26 12.66 -7.27
N PRO A 257 4.18 13.24 -6.74
CA PRO A 257 3.37 14.23 -7.45
C PRO A 257 4.16 15.44 -8.00
N THR A 258 5.29 15.79 -7.36
CA THR A 258 6.17 16.85 -7.85
C THR A 258 6.88 16.48 -9.16
N MET A 259 6.97 15.19 -9.49
CA MET A 259 7.50 14.67 -10.76
C MET A 259 6.44 14.54 -11.85
N ALA A 260 5.16 14.83 -11.58
CA ALA A 260 4.05 14.66 -12.53
C ALA A 260 4.30 15.34 -13.88
N ALA A 261 4.94 16.52 -13.88
CA ALA A 261 5.30 17.26 -15.10
C ALA A 261 6.28 16.48 -16.02
N SER A 262 7.04 15.53 -15.48
CA SER A 262 7.99 14.72 -16.26
C SER A 262 7.30 13.64 -17.13
N VAL A 263 6.05 13.32 -16.83
CA VAL A 263 5.26 12.29 -17.51
C VAL A 263 3.96 12.82 -18.13
N THR A 264 3.50 14.00 -17.72
CA THR A 264 2.28 14.64 -18.26
C THR A 264 2.57 15.35 -19.57
N GLY A 265 1.73 15.13 -20.59
CA GLY A 265 1.87 15.76 -21.91
C GLY A 265 3.05 15.23 -22.74
N VAL A 266 3.67 14.13 -22.33
CA VAL A 266 4.74 13.45 -23.09
C VAL A 266 4.09 12.56 -24.15
N GLU A 267 4.58 12.63 -25.39
CA GLU A 267 4.07 11.82 -26.50
C GLU A 267 4.15 10.31 -26.18
N ASN A 268 3.11 9.58 -26.49
CA ASN A 268 2.97 8.14 -26.25
C ASN A 268 3.05 7.71 -24.77
N LEU A 269 2.85 8.63 -23.85
CA LEU A 269 2.86 8.35 -22.41
C LEU A 269 1.60 8.90 -21.76
N ASP A 270 0.88 8.05 -21.03
CA ASP A 270 -0.16 8.45 -20.10
C ASP A 270 0.43 8.53 -18.69
N PRO A 271 0.19 9.60 -17.91
CA PRO A 271 0.69 9.70 -16.56
C PRO A 271 0.10 8.65 -15.61
N GLY A 272 -0.92 7.90 -16.01
CA GLY A 272 -1.62 6.94 -15.15
C GLY A 272 -2.19 7.59 -13.90
N MET A 273 -2.62 8.86 -14.01
CA MET A 273 -3.13 9.63 -12.87
C MET A 273 -4.46 9.04 -12.37
N SER A 274 -4.57 8.88 -11.08
CA SER A 274 -5.79 8.50 -10.38
C SER A 274 -5.89 9.19 -9.03
N ASP A 275 -7.08 9.13 -8.41
CA ASP A 275 -7.22 9.56 -7.03
C ASP A 275 -6.41 8.64 -6.11
N ASN A 276 -5.81 9.21 -5.06
CA ASN A 276 -5.09 8.47 -4.04
C ASN A 276 -6.01 8.22 -2.85
N THR A 277 -6.15 6.97 -2.43
CA THR A 277 -6.90 6.59 -1.22
C THR A 277 -6.03 6.64 0.03
N GLY A 278 -4.70 6.66 -0.11
CA GLY A 278 -3.75 6.94 0.96
C GLY A 278 -3.54 8.43 1.18
N ASN A 279 -2.87 8.79 2.26
CA ASN A 279 -2.47 10.18 2.52
C ASN A 279 -1.29 10.28 3.47
N TYR A 280 -0.64 11.44 3.49
CA TYR A 280 0.29 11.83 4.55
C TYR A 280 -0.51 12.33 5.74
N GLN A 281 -0.16 11.86 6.93
CA GLN A 281 -0.85 12.19 8.18
C GLN A 281 0.10 12.77 9.21
N ILE A 282 -0.42 13.70 10.00
CA ILE A 282 0.11 14.11 11.28
C ILE A 282 -0.73 13.39 12.34
N VAL A 283 -0.12 12.52 13.12
CA VAL A 283 -0.76 11.78 14.22
C VAL A 283 -0.30 12.37 15.54
N PHE A 284 -1.24 12.65 16.43
CA PHE A 284 -0.94 13.17 17.77
C PHE A 284 -0.66 12.03 18.74
N GLY A 285 0.35 12.21 19.60
CA GLY A 285 0.62 11.35 20.73
C GLY A 285 -0.32 11.70 21.89
N PHE A 286 -1.16 10.76 22.34
CA PHE A 286 -2.12 10.99 23.43
C PHE A 286 -1.56 10.67 24.81
N ASN A 287 -0.34 10.13 24.90
CA ASN A 287 0.29 9.71 26.16
C ASN A 287 1.13 10.79 26.82
N LYS A 288 1.20 11.99 26.22
CA LYS A 288 2.20 12.98 26.57
C LYS A 288 1.70 14.40 26.35
N GLN A 289 2.03 15.30 27.28
CA GLN A 289 1.83 16.75 27.09
C GLN A 289 2.79 17.28 26.01
N PRO A 290 2.37 18.29 25.22
CA PRO A 290 1.07 18.96 25.26
C PRO A 290 0.01 18.31 24.35
N THR A 291 0.32 17.23 23.65
CA THR A 291 -0.55 16.66 22.62
C THR A 291 -1.74 15.84 23.16
N ASP A 292 -1.76 15.51 24.45
CA ASP A 292 -2.94 14.98 25.16
C ASP A 292 -4.04 16.04 25.36
N ASP A 293 -3.70 17.35 25.34
CA ASP A 293 -4.65 18.45 25.46
C ASP A 293 -5.36 18.75 24.11
N LEU A 294 -6.70 18.70 24.13
CA LEU A 294 -7.52 19.00 22.94
C LEU A 294 -7.35 20.45 22.45
N ALA A 295 -7.20 21.43 23.35
CA ALA A 295 -7.01 22.81 22.98
C ALA A 295 -5.68 23.00 22.21
N PHE A 296 -4.62 22.32 22.68
CA PHE A 296 -3.34 22.29 21.97
C PHE A 296 -3.46 21.66 20.56
N ARG A 297 -4.13 20.50 20.44
CA ARG A 297 -4.32 19.86 19.13
C ARG A 297 -5.12 20.72 18.16
N LYS A 298 -6.17 21.41 18.67
CA LYS A 298 -6.94 22.39 17.86
C LYS A 298 -6.09 23.59 17.45
N ALA A 299 -5.22 24.08 18.33
CA ALA A 299 -4.29 25.16 18.02
C ALA A 299 -3.26 24.75 16.93
N VAL A 300 -2.69 23.55 17.03
CA VAL A 300 -1.83 22.98 15.98
C VAL A 300 -2.58 22.90 14.64
N ARG A 301 -3.84 22.40 14.64
CA ARG A 301 -4.67 22.38 13.43
C ARG A 301 -4.86 23.77 12.81
N ALA A 302 -5.11 24.77 13.63
CA ALA A 302 -5.33 26.14 13.17
C ALA A 302 -4.04 26.85 12.72
N ALA A 303 -2.87 26.47 13.27
CA ALA A 303 -1.58 27.10 12.94
C ALA A 303 -1.02 26.73 11.56
N LEU A 304 -1.38 25.54 11.02
CA LEU A 304 -0.73 24.98 9.83
C LEU A 304 -1.17 25.67 8.52
N ASP A 305 -0.21 26.01 7.66
CA ASP A 305 -0.44 26.51 6.30
C ASP A 305 -0.72 25.34 5.33
N TYR A 306 -2.00 25.01 5.17
CA TYR A 306 -2.44 23.90 4.32
C TYR A 306 -2.26 24.18 2.82
N GLU A 307 -2.19 25.45 2.38
CA GLU A 307 -1.86 25.76 0.99
C GLU A 307 -0.39 25.47 0.67
N LEU A 308 0.51 25.83 1.59
CA LEU A 308 1.93 25.50 1.46
C LEU A 308 2.16 23.99 1.54
N LEU A 309 1.52 23.29 2.49
CA LEU A 309 1.58 21.83 2.61
C LEU A 309 1.05 21.16 1.34
N ARG A 310 -0.14 21.55 0.86
CA ARG A 310 -0.75 21.04 -0.37
C ARG A 310 0.19 21.18 -1.58
N SER A 311 0.72 22.38 -1.80
CA SER A 311 1.59 22.64 -2.96
C SER A 311 2.93 21.92 -2.87
N SER A 312 3.47 21.76 -1.65
CA SER A 312 4.77 21.11 -1.40
C SER A 312 4.71 19.58 -1.46
N VAL A 313 3.54 18.99 -1.20
CA VAL A 313 3.33 17.52 -1.14
C VAL A 313 2.60 17.01 -2.38
N GLY A 314 1.47 17.60 -2.73
CA GLY A 314 0.59 17.15 -3.80
C GLY A 314 0.84 17.82 -5.16
N GLY A 315 1.74 18.79 -5.23
CA GLY A 315 2.01 19.56 -6.46
C GLY A 315 0.76 20.32 -6.96
N GLU A 316 0.64 20.45 -8.28
CA GLU A 316 -0.47 21.20 -8.91
C GLU A 316 -1.84 20.55 -8.70
N ASN A 317 -1.88 19.23 -8.60
CA ASN A 317 -3.13 18.45 -8.49
C ASN A 317 -3.47 18.05 -7.03
N GLY A 318 -2.69 18.50 -6.06
CA GLY A 318 -2.98 18.30 -4.65
C GLY A 318 -4.20 19.11 -4.21
N GLU A 319 -4.94 18.58 -3.23
CA GLU A 319 -6.12 19.22 -2.65
C GLU A 319 -5.94 19.43 -1.14
N ILE A 320 -6.51 20.51 -0.61
CA ILE A 320 -6.58 20.72 0.84
C ILE A 320 -7.55 19.69 1.42
N PRO A 321 -7.11 18.93 2.44
CA PRO A 321 -7.94 17.90 3.05
C PRO A 321 -9.15 18.46 3.82
N GLY A 322 -10.11 17.57 4.08
CA GLY A 322 -11.13 17.79 5.10
C GLY A 322 -10.61 17.39 6.50
N THR A 323 -11.31 17.84 7.52
CA THR A 323 -11.01 17.55 8.92
C THR A 323 -11.19 16.06 9.29
N GLY A 324 -11.91 15.30 8.47
CA GLY A 324 -12.16 13.86 8.65
C GLY A 324 -11.00 12.94 8.25
N ILE A 325 -9.87 13.47 7.81
CA ILE A 325 -8.60 12.76 7.51
C ILE A 325 -8.63 11.99 6.19
N ILE A 326 -9.58 11.07 5.97
CA ILE A 326 -9.58 10.18 4.79
C ILE A 326 -9.84 10.94 3.48
N ALA A 327 -9.29 10.42 2.39
CA ALA A 327 -9.45 11.02 1.07
C ALA A 327 -10.80 10.64 0.41
N PRO A 328 -11.33 11.47 -0.54
CA PRO A 328 -12.64 11.26 -1.18
C PRO A 328 -12.91 9.88 -1.78
N PRO A 329 -11.92 9.17 -2.39
CA PRO A 329 -12.17 7.85 -2.96
C PRO A 329 -12.46 6.75 -1.95
N ASN A 330 -12.16 6.98 -0.66
CA ASN A 330 -12.37 5.96 0.37
C ASN A 330 -13.85 5.73 0.66
N LYS A 331 -14.23 4.48 0.91
CA LYS A 331 -15.59 4.13 1.33
C LYS A 331 -15.92 4.79 2.66
N GLY A 332 -17.10 5.33 2.78
CA GLY A 332 -17.56 6.05 3.96
C GLY A 332 -17.04 7.50 4.06
N PHE A 333 -16.37 8.03 3.03
CA PHE A 333 -15.95 9.44 3.00
C PHE A 333 -17.14 10.39 3.22
N ASP A 334 -16.99 11.34 4.14
CA ASP A 334 -18.00 12.36 4.42
C ASP A 334 -17.58 13.73 3.84
N ALA A 335 -18.21 14.12 2.73
CA ALA A 335 -17.96 15.40 2.08
C ALA A 335 -18.56 16.61 2.82
N SER A 336 -19.35 16.40 3.88
CA SER A 336 -19.96 17.49 4.65
C SER A 336 -19.02 18.13 5.65
N LEU A 337 -17.91 17.43 6.00
CA LEU A 337 -16.91 17.93 6.94
C LEU A 337 -16.12 19.11 6.32
N PRO A 338 -15.78 20.13 7.14
CA PRO A 338 -15.09 21.31 6.66
C PRO A 338 -13.69 20.99 6.12
N LYS A 339 -13.23 21.79 5.17
CA LYS A 339 -11.84 21.79 4.74
C LYS A 339 -10.95 22.38 5.82
N LEU A 340 -9.73 21.85 5.95
CA LEU A 340 -8.69 22.43 6.79
C LEU A 340 -8.32 23.84 6.29
N ALA A 341 -8.09 24.75 7.21
CA ALA A 341 -7.68 26.12 6.91
C ALA A 341 -6.77 26.67 8.00
N GLN A 342 -5.79 27.48 7.62
CA GLN A 342 -4.96 28.21 8.58
C GLN A 342 -5.74 29.36 9.21
N ASP A 343 -5.65 29.49 10.52
CA ASP A 343 -6.15 30.62 11.32
C ASP A 343 -5.22 30.85 12.51
N VAL A 344 -4.20 31.69 12.28
CA VAL A 344 -3.15 31.99 13.29
C VAL A 344 -3.74 32.71 14.49
N ASP A 345 -4.74 33.56 14.30
CA ASP A 345 -5.40 34.28 15.40
C ASP A 345 -6.18 33.30 16.29
N GLU A 346 -6.90 32.36 15.69
CA GLU A 346 -7.58 31.30 16.42
C GLU A 346 -6.60 30.36 17.13
N ALA A 347 -5.47 30.01 16.51
CA ALA A 347 -4.43 29.20 17.16
C ALA A 347 -3.91 29.88 18.42
N ASN A 348 -3.56 31.18 18.34
CA ASN A 348 -3.12 31.96 19.49
C ASN A 348 -4.19 32.05 20.56
N ARG A 349 -5.46 32.32 20.18
CA ARG A 349 -6.59 32.38 21.13
C ARG A 349 -6.76 31.08 21.91
N LEU A 350 -6.70 29.94 21.23
CA LEU A 350 -6.83 28.62 21.85
C LEU A 350 -5.70 28.32 22.83
N LEU A 351 -4.45 28.68 22.46
CA LEU A 351 -3.29 28.50 23.35
C LEU A 351 -3.38 29.40 24.58
N ASP A 352 -3.76 30.69 24.41
CA ASP A 352 -3.91 31.63 25.50
C ASP A 352 -5.00 31.19 26.51
N GLU A 353 -6.17 30.76 26.00
CA GLU A 353 -7.29 30.28 26.83
C GLU A 353 -6.96 28.99 27.60
N ALA A 354 -6.10 28.13 27.01
CA ALA A 354 -5.64 26.91 27.64
C ALA A 354 -4.45 27.10 28.59
N GLY A 355 -3.92 28.34 28.67
CA GLY A 355 -2.85 28.70 29.61
C GLY A 355 -1.43 28.46 29.09
N TYR A 356 -1.27 28.20 27.81
CA TYR A 356 0.05 28.20 27.17
C TYR A 356 0.49 29.64 26.93
N ALA A 357 1.44 30.13 27.69
CA ALA A 357 1.87 31.52 27.65
C ALA A 357 3.41 31.62 27.66
N ASP A 358 3.96 32.63 26.99
CA ASP A 358 5.37 32.99 27.14
C ASP A 358 5.53 33.78 28.45
N VAL A 359 5.84 33.08 29.54
CA VAL A 359 5.94 33.66 30.89
C VAL A 359 7.33 34.19 31.19
N ASN A 360 8.35 33.71 30.48
CA ASN A 360 9.74 34.15 30.67
C ASN A 360 10.19 35.24 29.68
N GLY A 361 9.44 35.47 28.60
CA GLY A 361 9.67 36.54 27.62
C GLY A 361 10.73 36.19 26.57
N ASP A 362 10.99 34.92 26.33
CA ASP A 362 11.96 34.47 25.34
C ASP A 362 11.37 34.21 23.93
N GLY A 363 10.06 34.38 23.80
CA GLY A 363 9.32 34.21 22.55
C GLY A 363 8.68 32.82 22.38
N TRP A 364 8.89 31.92 23.32
CA TRP A 364 8.30 30.57 23.31
C TRP A 364 7.28 30.43 24.45
N ARG A 365 6.22 29.69 24.18
CA ARG A 365 5.19 29.38 25.17
C ARG A 365 5.63 28.24 26.07
N GLU A 366 5.33 28.33 27.35
CA GLU A 366 5.44 27.25 28.33
C GLU A 366 4.15 26.43 28.41
N LEU A 367 4.26 25.24 29.02
CA LEU A 367 3.11 24.46 29.45
C LEU A 367 2.29 25.22 30.51
N PRO A 368 1.00 24.88 30.72
CA PRO A 368 0.17 25.59 31.71
C PRO A 368 0.69 25.53 33.15
N ASP A 369 1.58 24.62 33.48
CA ASP A 369 2.24 24.55 34.77
C ASP A 369 3.52 25.42 34.87
N GLY A 370 3.86 26.11 33.81
CA GLY A 370 5.03 26.98 33.69
C GLY A 370 6.33 26.26 33.34
N SER A 371 6.30 24.97 33.06
CA SER A 371 7.47 24.23 32.57
C SER A 371 7.73 24.48 31.07
N GLU A 372 8.99 24.37 30.68
CA GLU A 372 9.42 24.55 29.29
C GLU A 372 8.69 23.56 28.35
N MET A 373 8.22 24.07 27.21
CA MET A 373 7.57 23.29 26.18
C MET A 373 8.48 23.16 24.96
N ASN A 374 8.76 21.92 24.54
CA ASN A 374 9.44 21.61 23.30
C ASN A 374 8.79 20.38 22.67
N VAL A 375 8.17 20.58 21.50
CA VAL A 375 7.37 19.53 20.83
C VAL A 375 8.22 18.78 19.83
N LEU A 376 8.34 17.45 20.01
CA LEU A 376 9.09 16.61 19.10
C LEU A 376 8.26 16.26 17.87
N ILE A 377 8.78 16.57 16.68
CA ILE A 377 8.23 16.17 15.40
C ILE A 377 9.02 14.96 14.90
N THR A 378 8.38 13.79 14.83
CA THR A 378 8.99 12.51 14.44
C THR A 378 8.48 12.06 13.07
N PRO A 379 9.27 12.20 12.00
CA PRO A 379 8.94 11.64 10.69
C PRO A 379 9.07 10.11 10.67
N GLN A 380 8.25 9.45 9.88
CA GLN A 380 8.34 8.02 9.62
C GLN A 380 9.63 7.67 8.86
N TYR A 381 10.26 6.54 9.22
CA TYR A 381 11.32 5.98 8.38
C TYR A 381 10.77 5.55 7.02
N ASN A 382 11.37 6.08 5.96
CA ASN A 382 11.14 5.63 4.60
C ASN A 382 12.25 6.15 3.68
N GLN A 383 13.04 5.25 3.10
CA GLN A 383 14.20 5.62 2.27
C GLN A 383 13.82 6.49 1.06
N THR A 384 12.69 6.21 0.42
CA THR A 384 12.26 6.91 -0.80
C THR A 384 11.52 8.22 -0.53
N ARG A 385 10.97 8.40 0.68
CA ARG A 385 10.14 9.57 1.07
C ARG A 385 10.76 10.45 2.15
N ALA A 386 11.99 10.16 2.57
CA ALA A 386 12.67 10.90 3.64
C ALA A 386 12.67 12.41 3.42
N ALA A 387 13.03 12.87 2.22
CA ALA A 387 13.06 14.28 1.88
C ALA A 387 11.67 14.95 1.95
N LEU A 388 10.60 14.22 1.60
CA LEU A 388 9.24 14.73 1.67
C LEU A 388 8.78 14.84 3.12
N TYR A 389 9.05 13.84 3.96
CA TYR A 389 8.72 13.91 5.40
C TYR A 389 9.45 15.04 6.11
N LEU A 390 10.74 15.24 5.81
CA LEU A 390 11.50 16.36 6.37
C LEU A 390 10.92 17.71 5.94
N ARG A 391 10.52 17.87 4.67
CA ARG A 391 9.85 19.08 4.18
C ARG A 391 8.52 19.35 4.91
N ILE A 392 7.69 18.33 5.14
CA ILE A 392 6.46 18.48 5.93
C ILE A 392 6.81 18.95 7.35
N ALA A 393 7.79 18.30 7.98
CA ALA A 393 8.23 18.64 9.34
C ALA A 393 8.78 20.07 9.46
N GLU A 394 9.56 20.54 8.48
CA GLU A 394 10.08 21.90 8.42
C GLU A 394 8.98 22.95 8.28
N ILE A 395 7.97 22.70 7.41
CA ILE A 395 6.80 23.58 7.28
C ILE A 395 6.03 23.63 8.60
N MET A 396 5.78 22.48 9.21
CA MET A 396 5.11 22.42 10.52
C MET A 396 5.89 23.18 11.59
N SER A 397 7.19 22.94 11.68
CA SER A 397 8.05 23.64 12.67
C SER A 397 8.00 25.16 12.48
N SER A 398 8.05 25.65 11.23
CA SER A 398 7.94 27.08 10.94
C SER A 398 6.57 27.65 11.36
N ASN A 399 5.47 26.95 11.00
CA ASN A 399 4.13 27.44 11.35
C ASN A 399 3.86 27.40 12.87
N LEU A 400 4.40 26.39 13.57
CA LEU A 400 4.28 26.30 15.03
C LEU A 400 5.10 27.40 15.73
N ALA A 401 6.26 27.76 15.18
CA ALA A 401 7.06 28.88 15.69
C ALA A 401 6.32 30.23 15.57
N ASP A 402 5.51 30.46 14.52
CA ASP A 402 4.71 31.66 14.34
C ASP A 402 3.66 31.87 15.46
N VAL A 403 3.30 30.81 16.18
CA VAL A 403 2.39 30.86 17.34
C VAL A 403 3.10 30.58 18.67
N GLY A 404 4.45 30.68 18.69
CA GLY A 404 5.27 30.54 19.89
C GLY A 404 5.45 29.09 20.41
N ILE A 405 5.21 28.09 19.60
CA ILE A 405 5.46 26.68 19.94
C ILE A 405 6.88 26.30 19.49
N ASN A 406 7.76 26.01 20.46
CA ASN A 406 9.09 25.49 20.18
C ASN A 406 9.03 24.02 19.76
N THR A 407 9.81 23.65 18.73
CA THR A 407 9.83 22.29 18.19
C THR A 407 11.22 21.74 18.00
N THR A 408 11.37 20.43 18.13
CA THR A 408 12.59 19.71 17.74
C THR A 408 12.25 18.67 16.66
N LEU A 409 13.05 18.61 15.61
CA LEU A 409 12.92 17.63 14.55
C LEU A 409 13.76 16.39 14.88
N ASP A 410 13.11 15.21 14.92
CA ASP A 410 13.77 13.92 15.07
C ASP A 410 14.33 13.43 13.73
N GLU A 411 15.54 13.90 13.39
CA GLU A 411 16.21 13.49 12.16
C GLU A 411 16.70 12.03 12.18
N GLU A 412 16.92 11.44 13.35
CA GLU A 412 17.36 10.04 13.45
C GLU A 412 16.28 9.09 12.93
N SER A 413 15.00 9.41 13.15
CA SER A 413 13.86 8.59 12.72
C SER A 413 13.80 8.37 11.20
N VAL A 414 14.25 9.32 10.37
CA VAL A 414 14.26 9.16 8.91
C VAL A 414 15.47 8.39 8.39
N ARG A 415 16.51 8.19 9.22
CA ARG A 415 17.79 7.57 8.84
C ARG A 415 17.95 6.15 9.36
N ASN A 416 17.26 5.81 10.44
CA ASN A 416 17.46 4.57 11.19
C ASN A 416 16.11 3.87 11.41
N SER A 417 15.89 2.76 10.68
CA SER A 417 14.62 2.02 10.73
C SER A 417 14.36 1.39 12.10
N ASP A 418 15.39 0.88 12.76
CA ASP A 418 15.24 0.20 14.03
C ASP A 418 14.87 1.20 15.12
N TYR A 419 15.58 2.33 15.16
CA TYR A 419 15.26 3.43 16.06
C TYR A 419 13.81 3.91 15.83
N ALA A 420 13.43 4.22 14.58
CA ALA A 420 12.11 4.72 14.24
C ALA A 420 11.00 3.75 14.67
N ASN A 421 11.19 2.44 14.43
CA ASN A 421 10.23 1.42 14.81
C ASN A 421 10.09 1.27 16.33
N GLU A 422 11.20 1.23 17.06
CA GLU A 422 11.17 1.13 18.51
C GLU A 422 10.61 2.39 19.17
N PHE A 423 10.99 3.58 18.68
CA PHE A 423 10.47 4.84 19.20
C PHE A 423 8.96 4.95 18.97
N ARG A 424 8.48 4.61 17.77
CA ARG A 424 7.06 4.61 17.45
C ARG A 424 6.27 3.63 18.33
N LYS A 425 6.76 2.40 18.54
CA LYS A 425 6.14 1.40 19.41
C LYS A 425 6.07 1.87 20.88
N SER A 426 7.00 2.71 21.31
CA SER A 426 7.00 3.27 22.65
C SER A 426 5.81 4.20 22.92
N GLY A 427 5.18 4.76 21.87
CA GLY A 427 4.12 5.76 21.98
C GLY A 427 4.56 7.09 22.60
N GLN A 428 5.88 7.38 22.58
CA GLN A 428 6.46 8.57 23.22
C GLN A 428 6.66 9.77 22.28
N TYR A 429 6.09 9.70 21.08
CA TYR A 429 6.07 10.84 20.15
C TYR A 429 4.99 11.85 20.55
N GLU A 430 5.20 13.13 20.26
CA GLU A 430 4.18 14.18 20.33
C GLU A 430 3.48 14.34 18.98
N LEU A 431 4.24 14.64 17.91
CA LEU A 431 3.73 14.74 16.53
C LEU A 431 4.45 13.73 15.65
N TYR A 432 3.72 12.78 15.10
CA TYR A 432 4.26 11.78 14.19
C TYR A 432 3.78 12.04 12.77
N ILE A 433 4.72 12.13 11.81
CA ILE A 433 4.40 12.27 10.38
C ILE A 433 4.53 10.91 9.73
N GLY A 434 3.44 10.37 9.20
CA GLY A 434 3.40 9.08 8.55
C GLY A 434 2.66 9.11 7.21
N TYR A 435 2.76 8.01 6.47
CA TYR A 435 1.99 7.78 5.27
C TYR A 435 1.08 6.58 5.47
N CYS A 436 -0.20 6.81 5.31
CA CYS A 436 -1.19 5.76 5.23
C CYS A 436 -1.25 5.26 3.80
N SER A 437 -0.82 4.01 3.60
CA SER A 437 -0.84 3.40 2.27
C SER A 437 -2.27 3.31 1.74
N PRO A 438 -2.48 3.41 0.42
CA PRO A 438 -3.77 3.14 -0.19
C PRO A 438 -4.31 1.78 0.23
N GLY A 439 -5.58 1.72 0.59
CA GLY A 439 -6.28 0.48 0.89
C GLY A 439 -6.94 -0.11 -0.35
N VAL A 440 -7.24 -1.41 -0.29
CA VAL A 440 -8.12 -2.10 -1.24
C VAL A 440 -9.36 -2.60 -0.51
N ALA A 441 -10.51 -2.62 -1.19
CA ALA A 441 -11.79 -2.98 -0.60
C ALA A 441 -12.08 -2.18 0.69
N LEU A 442 -12.22 -2.86 1.84
CA LEU A 442 -12.37 -2.27 3.16
C LEU A 442 -11.04 -2.24 3.96
N TYR A 443 -9.93 -2.53 3.32
CA TYR A 443 -8.62 -2.44 3.93
C TYR A 443 -8.16 -0.98 3.93
N ASP A 444 -8.68 -0.22 4.89
CA ASP A 444 -8.35 1.18 5.11
C ASP A 444 -7.33 1.31 6.23
N THR A 445 -6.25 2.04 5.98
CA THR A 445 -5.14 2.24 6.90
C THR A 445 -5.19 3.59 7.62
N ALA A 446 -6.09 4.50 7.23
CA ALA A 446 -6.07 5.88 7.73
C ALA A 446 -6.23 5.97 9.24
N PHE A 447 -7.20 5.26 9.80
CA PHE A 447 -7.44 5.25 11.25
C PHE A 447 -6.62 4.20 12.01
N MET A 448 -5.99 3.25 11.29
CA MET A 448 -5.18 2.20 11.89
C MET A 448 -3.96 2.75 12.66
N TYR A 449 -3.41 3.88 12.22
CA TYR A 449 -2.25 4.50 12.83
C TYR A 449 -2.57 5.41 14.01
N ILE A 450 -3.85 5.66 14.30
CA ILE A 450 -4.31 6.63 15.31
C ILE A 450 -4.70 5.91 16.60
N GLY A 451 -5.55 4.89 16.51
CA GLY A 451 -6.08 4.17 17.66
C GLY A 451 -5.10 3.18 18.27
N VAL A 452 -5.27 2.91 19.56
CA VAL A 452 -4.57 1.82 20.26
C VAL A 452 -5.09 0.49 19.73
N ASN A 453 -4.20 -0.30 19.15
CA ASN A 453 -4.53 -1.61 18.61
C ASN A 453 -3.47 -2.62 19.04
N PRO A 454 -3.83 -3.75 19.69
CA PRO A 454 -2.87 -4.78 20.10
C PRO A 454 -2.04 -5.37 18.95
N ASN A 455 -2.61 -5.37 17.74
CA ASN A 455 -1.95 -5.86 16.53
C ASN A 455 -1.18 -4.76 15.78
N ASN A 456 -1.34 -3.51 16.19
CA ASN A 456 -0.66 -2.35 15.62
C ASN A 456 -0.42 -1.31 16.73
N PRO A 457 0.68 -1.46 17.49
CA PRO A 457 0.95 -0.65 18.68
C PRO A 457 1.38 0.79 18.36
N TRP A 458 1.07 1.28 17.18
CA TRP A 458 1.58 2.57 16.70
C TRP A 458 0.70 3.76 17.06
N GLY A 459 -0.60 3.55 17.26
CA GLY A 459 -1.51 4.60 17.69
C GLY A 459 -1.54 4.72 19.21
N THR A 460 -1.85 5.91 19.70
CA THR A 460 -1.94 6.22 21.12
C THR A 460 -3.30 6.78 21.53
N CYS A 461 -4.20 7.01 20.57
CA CYS A 461 -5.54 7.52 20.84
C CYS A 461 -6.38 6.45 21.54
N SER A 462 -6.65 6.67 22.82
CA SER A 462 -7.46 5.81 23.70
C SER A 462 -8.79 6.45 24.09
N LEU A 463 -9.35 7.30 23.22
CA LEU A 463 -10.67 7.89 23.42
C LEU A 463 -11.74 6.81 23.27
N PRO A 464 -12.65 6.61 24.28
CA PRO A 464 -13.65 5.54 24.24
C PRO A 464 -14.56 5.59 23.01
N GLU A 465 -14.94 6.78 22.56
CA GLU A 465 -15.75 6.98 21.36
C GLU A 465 -15.01 6.56 20.08
N PHE A 466 -13.71 6.84 19.99
CA PHE A 466 -12.88 6.41 18.87
C PHE A 466 -12.71 4.88 18.84
N GLU A 467 -12.42 4.28 20.00
CA GLU A 467 -12.28 2.83 20.12
C GLU A 467 -13.57 2.11 19.73
N ALA A 468 -14.73 2.62 20.19
CA ALA A 468 -16.04 2.06 19.88
C ALA A 468 -16.36 2.14 18.36
N ALA A 469 -16.11 3.29 17.74
CA ALA A 469 -16.33 3.48 16.30
C ALA A 469 -15.35 2.64 15.46
N TYR A 470 -14.10 2.51 15.93
CA TYR A 470 -13.10 1.67 15.25
C TYR A 470 -13.46 0.18 15.33
N GLU A 471 -13.93 -0.31 16.48
CA GLU A 471 -14.42 -1.69 16.63
C GLU A 471 -15.68 -1.92 15.78
N ALA A 472 -16.62 -0.95 15.73
CA ALA A 472 -17.79 -1.03 14.87
C ALA A 472 -17.40 -1.15 13.37
N LYS A 473 -16.36 -0.42 12.93
CA LYS A 473 -15.78 -0.57 11.60
C LYS A 473 -15.22 -1.97 11.37
N GLN A 474 -14.46 -2.51 12.34
CA GLN A 474 -13.83 -3.84 12.24
C GLN A 474 -14.84 -5.00 12.30
N SER A 475 -16.00 -4.77 12.92
CA SER A 475 -17.06 -5.76 13.08
C SER A 475 -18.25 -5.51 12.15
N ALA A 476 -18.09 -4.60 11.16
CA ALA A 476 -19.14 -4.31 10.19
C ALA A 476 -19.55 -5.56 9.42
N GLY A 477 -20.85 -5.79 9.29
CA GLY A 477 -21.42 -6.93 8.57
C GLY A 477 -21.88 -6.60 7.15
N SER A 478 -21.75 -5.34 6.76
CA SER A 478 -22.12 -4.84 5.42
C SER A 478 -21.34 -3.58 5.07
N TYR A 479 -21.31 -3.23 3.79
CA TYR A 479 -20.74 -1.95 3.34
C TYR A 479 -21.46 -0.74 3.96
N GLU A 480 -22.77 -0.82 4.19
CA GLU A 480 -23.54 0.26 4.85
C GLU A 480 -23.07 0.46 6.29
N ALA A 481 -22.95 -0.62 7.08
CA ALA A 481 -22.47 -0.55 8.45
C ALA A 481 -21.02 -0.07 8.53
N TYR A 482 -20.17 -0.53 7.61
CA TYR A 482 -18.79 -0.05 7.48
C TYR A 482 -18.73 1.45 7.21
N ASN A 483 -19.47 1.93 6.20
CA ASN A 483 -19.50 3.35 5.84
C ASN A 483 -20.00 4.21 7.00
N ALA A 484 -21.01 3.76 7.73
CA ALA A 484 -21.52 4.47 8.91
C ALA A 484 -20.45 4.59 10.01
N ALA A 485 -19.73 3.51 10.31
CA ALA A 485 -18.66 3.53 11.29
C ALA A 485 -17.47 4.41 10.86
N VAL A 486 -17.13 4.41 9.57
CA VAL A 486 -16.09 5.28 9.02
C VAL A 486 -16.50 6.76 9.04
N ALA A 487 -17.77 7.06 8.77
CA ALA A 487 -18.29 8.43 8.92
C ALA A 487 -18.20 8.91 10.39
N GLU A 488 -18.57 8.06 11.35
CA GLU A 488 -18.42 8.36 12.78
C GLU A 488 -16.97 8.63 13.16
N LEU A 489 -16.02 7.82 12.70
CA LEU A 489 -14.59 8.05 12.93
C LEU A 489 -14.12 9.40 12.39
N GLN A 490 -14.66 9.85 11.24
CA GLN A 490 -14.34 11.16 10.66
C GLN A 490 -14.91 12.32 11.51
N HIS A 491 -16.12 12.18 12.05
CA HIS A 491 -16.69 13.17 12.99
C HIS A 491 -15.87 13.26 14.27
N ILE A 492 -15.47 12.12 14.83
CA ILE A 492 -14.57 12.11 16.00
C ILE A 492 -13.22 12.76 15.65
N ALA A 493 -12.70 12.52 14.45
CA ALA A 493 -11.46 13.15 14.01
C ALA A 493 -11.57 14.68 13.89
N ASP A 494 -12.71 15.19 13.42
CA ASP A 494 -12.97 16.63 13.38
C ASP A 494 -13.08 17.25 14.77
N GLU A 495 -13.85 16.63 15.66
CA GLU A 495 -14.13 17.16 17.01
C GLU A 495 -12.93 17.06 17.95
N GLN A 496 -12.27 15.90 17.95
CA GLN A 496 -11.20 15.56 18.90
C GLN A 496 -9.79 15.78 18.34
N VAL A 497 -9.67 16.10 17.05
CA VAL A 497 -8.39 16.32 16.34
C VAL A 497 -7.41 15.18 16.65
N VAL A 498 -7.83 13.96 16.35
CA VAL A 498 -7.02 12.75 16.61
C VAL A 498 -5.84 12.60 15.64
N GLY A 499 -5.91 13.27 14.50
CA GLY A 499 -4.90 13.35 13.46
C GLY A 499 -5.31 14.37 12.41
N LEU A 500 -4.41 14.68 11.49
CA LEU A 500 -4.63 15.60 10.37
C LEU A 500 -4.11 14.97 9.08
N ALA A 501 -4.85 15.03 8.00
CA ALA A 501 -4.29 14.78 6.67
C ALA A 501 -3.50 16.03 6.22
N VAL A 502 -2.35 15.81 5.60
CA VAL A 502 -1.46 16.89 5.12
C VAL A 502 -1.92 17.41 3.76
N CYS A 503 -2.27 16.47 2.87
CA CYS A 503 -2.70 16.74 1.50
C CYS A 503 -3.47 15.54 0.97
N TRP A 504 -4.50 15.76 0.17
CA TRP A 504 -5.06 14.73 -0.70
C TRP A 504 -4.38 14.87 -2.06
N ASP A 505 -3.42 13.99 -2.31
CA ASP A 505 -2.61 13.97 -3.53
C ASP A 505 -3.22 13.05 -4.60
N LYS A 506 -2.70 13.12 -5.82
CA LYS A 506 -2.98 12.15 -6.88
C LYS A 506 -1.87 11.10 -6.94
N ALA A 507 -2.25 9.89 -7.31
CA ALA A 507 -1.30 8.83 -7.60
C ALA A 507 -0.96 8.82 -9.10
N TYR A 508 0.31 8.58 -9.43
CA TYR A 508 0.81 8.55 -10.80
C TYR A 508 1.53 7.23 -11.05
N PHE A 509 0.99 6.44 -11.99
CA PHE A 509 1.58 5.18 -12.45
C PHE A 509 1.72 5.22 -13.98
N PRO A 510 2.72 5.94 -14.51
CA PRO A 510 2.83 6.20 -15.93
C PRO A 510 3.02 4.93 -16.76
N TYR A 511 2.40 4.91 -17.94
CA TYR A 511 2.46 3.83 -18.90
C TYR A 511 2.43 4.31 -20.34
N ARG A 512 2.93 3.50 -21.26
CA ARG A 512 2.96 3.81 -22.69
C ARG A 512 1.63 3.48 -23.35
N THR A 513 1.26 4.35 -24.31
CA THR A 513 -0.01 4.25 -25.04
C THR A 513 0.18 3.90 -26.53
N ASP A 514 1.41 3.73 -27.02
CA ASP A 514 1.69 3.52 -28.45
C ASP A 514 1.56 2.06 -28.91
N LYS A 515 1.72 1.07 -28.02
CA LYS A 515 1.80 -0.34 -28.37
C LYS A 515 0.61 -1.17 -27.97
N PHE A 516 0.02 -0.86 -26.81
CA PHE A 516 -0.98 -1.69 -26.17
C PHE A 516 -2.24 -0.90 -25.84
N GLU A 517 -3.36 -1.60 -25.81
CA GLU A 517 -4.65 -1.10 -25.31
C GLU A 517 -5.29 -2.15 -24.39
N GLY A 518 -6.39 -1.79 -23.71
CA GLY A 518 -7.00 -2.65 -22.67
C GLY A 518 -6.44 -2.43 -21.27
N TRP A 519 -5.68 -1.34 -21.04
CA TRP A 519 -5.24 -0.94 -19.71
C TRP A 519 -6.41 -0.58 -18.80
N THR A 520 -6.42 -1.11 -17.58
CA THR A 520 -7.32 -0.69 -16.49
C THR A 520 -6.50 -0.01 -15.41
N ASN A 521 -6.70 1.30 -15.21
CA ASN A 521 -5.99 2.06 -14.19
C ASN A 521 -6.75 2.01 -12.86
N TYR A 522 -6.24 1.26 -11.89
CA TYR A 522 -6.82 1.15 -10.55
C TYR A 522 -6.41 2.34 -9.68
N PRO A 523 -7.36 3.00 -8.99
CA PRO A 523 -7.04 4.10 -8.10
C PRO A 523 -5.94 3.74 -7.12
N ALA A 524 -4.87 4.56 -7.08
CA ALA A 524 -3.68 4.39 -6.23
C ALA A 524 -2.85 3.11 -6.43
N TRP A 525 -3.19 2.25 -7.42
CA TRP A 525 -2.50 0.97 -7.71
C TRP A 525 -1.93 0.91 -9.12
N GLY A 526 -2.50 1.71 -10.05
CA GLY A 526 -2.02 1.82 -11.41
C GLY A 526 -2.53 0.75 -12.37
N VAL A 527 -1.84 0.66 -13.51
CA VAL A 527 -2.25 -0.20 -14.64
C VAL A 527 -1.69 -1.62 -14.57
N ILE A 528 -0.74 -1.91 -13.69
CA ILE A 528 -0.25 -3.27 -13.46
C ILE A 528 -1.01 -3.84 -12.28
N ASN A 529 -2.08 -4.54 -12.58
CA ASN A 529 -2.98 -5.19 -11.64
C ASN A 529 -3.43 -6.55 -12.20
N TRP A 530 -4.27 -7.28 -11.48
CA TRP A 530 -4.65 -8.63 -11.87
C TRP A 530 -5.40 -8.71 -13.22
N GLU A 531 -6.15 -7.65 -13.61
CA GLU A 531 -6.87 -7.63 -14.90
C GLU A 531 -5.92 -7.50 -16.10
N THR A 532 -4.76 -6.85 -15.94
CA THR A 532 -3.78 -6.58 -17.00
C THR A 532 -3.42 -7.85 -17.78
N TRP A 533 -3.34 -8.97 -17.08
CA TRP A 533 -2.96 -10.26 -17.66
C TRP A 533 -4.02 -10.87 -18.58
N PHE A 534 -5.26 -10.37 -18.50
CA PHE A 534 -6.43 -10.91 -19.18
C PHE A 534 -7.08 -9.92 -20.16
N THR A 535 -6.72 -8.65 -20.10
CA THR A 535 -7.36 -7.58 -20.88
C THR A 535 -6.43 -6.85 -21.83
N LEU A 536 -5.11 -6.84 -21.53
CA LEU A 536 -4.13 -6.12 -22.34
C LEU A 536 -3.93 -6.79 -23.69
N HIS A 537 -3.91 -6.01 -24.78
CA HIS A 537 -3.68 -6.52 -26.14
C HIS A 537 -2.92 -5.50 -26.98
N THR A 538 -2.32 -5.98 -28.08
CA THR A 538 -1.63 -5.13 -29.06
C THR A 538 -2.62 -4.27 -29.84
N LYS A 539 -2.20 -3.04 -30.17
CA LYS A 539 -2.98 -2.15 -31.05
C LYS A 539 -3.00 -2.63 -32.47
#